data_f6b679b37a345fbb63c6562ca12de049
#
_entry.id   f6b679b37a345fbb63c6562ca12de049
#
_cell.length_a   1.000
_cell.length_b   1.000
_cell.length_c   1.000
_cell.angle_alpha   90.00
_cell.angle_beta   90.00
_cell.angle_gamma   90.00
#
_symmetry.space_group_name_H-M   'P 1'
#
loop_
_entity.id
_entity.type
_entity.pdbx_description
1 polymer ?
#
loop_
_entity_poly.entity_id
_entity_poly.type
_entity_poly.pdbx_seq_one_letter_code
_entity_poly.pdbx_strand_id
1 'polypeptide(L)'
;KGIKPDEKILSWALERNKNISVTHNPQKAAEGANCIITDTWRSMGDKNPFPEDKLLPFQVNKKIMELANKNAIFLHCLPAYRNKEVSSEVLEGSQSVVFDEAENRLHAQKAIMHFCIT
;
A
#
# COMPACT_ATOMS: atom_id res chain seq x y z
N LYS A 1 -14.82 12.87 7.89
CA LYS A 1 -15.00 11.51 8.46
C LYS A 1 -14.67 10.55 7.35
N GLY A 2 -13.55 9.84 7.51
CA GLY A 2 -12.83 9.29 6.42
C GLY A 2 -13.11 7.83 6.09
N ILE A 3 -12.44 7.33 5.10
CA ILE A 3 -12.31 5.92 4.78
C ILE A 3 -11.70 5.24 6.00
N LYS A 4 -12.36 4.18 6.46
CA LYS A 4 -11.87 3.31 7.55
C LYS A 4 -11.89 1.87 7.05
N PRO A 5 -11.01 1.01 7.57
CA PRO A 5 -11.15 -0.42 7.40
C PRO A 5 -12.52 -0.90 7.88
N ASP A 6 -12.99 -2.03 7.33
CA ASP A 6 -14.20 -2.68 7.85
C ASP A 6 -14.02 -3.00 9.34
N GLU A 7 -15.01 -2.62 10.15
CA GLU A 7 -14.90 -2.70 11.62
C GLU A 7 -14.79 -4.15 12.11
N LYS A 8 -15.45 -5.10 11.44
CA LYS A 8 -15.37 -6.53 11.81
C LYS A 8 -13.99 -7.10 11.52
N ILE A 9 -13.42 -6.73 10.36
CA ILE A 9 -12.07 -7.18 9.97
C ILE A 9 -11.02 -6.54 10.87
N LEU A 10 -11.17 -5.25 11.18
CA LEU A 10 -10.23 -4.56 12.07
C LEU A 10 -10.26 -5.16 13.48
N SER A 11 -11.45 -5.39 14.05
CA SER A 11 -11.60 -6.04 15.37
C SER A 11 -10.99 -7.43 15.38
N TRP A 12 -11.29 -8.25 14.37
CA TRP A 12 -10.71 -9.58 14.21
C TRP A 12 -9.17 -9.55 14.14
N ALA A 13 -8.59 -8.58 13.43
CA ALA A 13 -7.15 -8.43 13.31
C ALA A 13 -6.50 -8.01 14.64
N LEU A 14 -7.08 -7.02 15.33
CA LEU A 14 -6.59 -6.50 16.62
C LEU A 14 -6.64 -7.54 17.73
N GLU A 15 -7.63 -8.42 17.73
CA GLU A 15 -7.70 -9.56 18.67
C GLU A 15 -6.52 -10.52 18.49
N ARG A 16 -6.02 -10.70 17.28
CA ARG A 16 -4.95 -11.64 16.93
C ARG A 16 -3.56 -11.05 17.02
N ASN A 17 -3.44 -9.76 16.76
CA ASN A 17 -2.15 -9.08 16.79
C ASN A 17 -2.29 -7.67 17.34
N LYS A 18 -1.79 -7.47 18.56
CA LYS A 18 -1.81 -6.17 19.25
C LYS A 18 -0.85 -5.14 18.66
N ASN A 19 0.03 -5.56 17.75
CA ASN A 19 0.96 -4.64 17.08
C ASN A 19 0.34 -3.95 15.85
N ILE A 20 -0.93 -4.26 15.53
CA ILE A 20 -1.66 -3.55 14.48
C ILE A 20 -2.11 -2.19 15.02
N SER A 21 -1.92 -1.15 14.24
CA SER A 21 -2.43 0.18 14.55
C SER A 21 -3.05 0.83 13.32
N VAL A 22 -4.06 1.67 13.53
CA VAL A 22 -4.69 2.45 12.47
C VAL A 22 -4.54 3.94 12.82
N THR A 23 -4.02 4.70 11.89
CA THR A 23 -3.84 6.14 12.05
C THR A 23 -4.25 6.89 10.78
N HIS A 24 -4.71 8.14 10.94
CA HIS A 24 -4.94 9.06 9.83
C HIS A 24 -3.73 9.99 9.58
N ASN A 25 -2.61 9.74 10.25
CA ASN A 25 -1.38 10.48 10.05
C ASN A 25 -0.39 9.59 9.27
N PRO A 26 -0.20 9.82 7.95
CA PRO A 26 0.68 9.00 7.12
C PRO A 26 2.15 9.14 7.53
N GLN A 27 2.58 10.30 8.04
CA GLN A 27 3.94 10.50 8.51
C GLN A 27 4.23 9.57 9.70
N LYS A 28 3.32 9.57 10.69
CA LYS A 28 3.44 8.69 11.85
C LYS A 28 3.40 7.20 11.47
N ALA A 29 2.64 6.84 10.44
CA ALA A 29 2.58 5.47 9.95
C ALA A 29 3.89 5.05 9.26
N ALA A 30 4.58 5.99 8.60
CA ALA A 30 5.81 5.74 7.86
C ALA A 30 7.06 5.70 8.76
N GLU A 31 7.04 6.31 9.94
CA GLU A 31 8.20 6.37 10.84
C GLU A 31 8.77 4.98 11.14
N GLY A 32 10.02 4.75 10.73
CA GLY A 32 10.73 3.50 10.96
C GLY A 32 10.16 2.28 10.23
N ALA A 33 9.24 2.47 9.28
CA ALA A 33 8.70 1.36 8.49
C ALA A 33 9.77 0.69 7.64
N ASN A 34 9.71 -0.63 7.50
CA ASN A 34 10.57 -1.41 6.60
C ASN A 34 9.96 -1.58 5.21
N CYS A 35 8.67 -1.39 5.10
CA CYS A 35 7.94 -1.48 3.84
C CYS A 35 6.80 -0.45 3.85
N ILE A 36 6.64 0.27 2.74
CA ILE A 36 5.50 1.16 2.50
C ILE A 36 4.75 0.63 1.30
N ILE A 37 3.45 0.42 1.47
CA ILE A 37 2.56 -0.11 0.43
C ILE A 37 1.44 0.90 0.19
N THR A 38 1.12 1.16 -1.07
CA THR A 38 -0.09 1.90 -1.44
C THR A 38 -0.81 1.20 -2.59
N ASP A 39 -2.03 1.61 -2.83
CA ASP A 39 -2.85 1.16 -3.95
C ASP A 39 -3.53 2.36 -4.61
N THR A 40 -4.14 2.15 -5.76
CA THR A 40 -4.85 3.19 -6.50
C THR A 40 -5.94 3.83 -5.66
N TRP A 41 -6.07 5.14 -5.74
CA TRP A 41 -7.17 5.86 -5.06
C TRP A 41 -8.53 5.60 -5.68
N ARG A 42 -8.55 5.15 -6.93
CA ARG A 42 -9.76 4.87 -7.69
C ARG A 42 -9.67 3.49 -8.30
N SER A 43 -10.46 2.56 -7.81
CA SER A 43 -10.57 1.23 -8.38
C SER A 43 -11.33 1.24 -9.70
N MET A 44 -11.00 0.33 -10.60
CA MET A 44 -11.79 0.12 -11.82
C MET A 44 -13.22 -0.26 -11.45
N GLY A 45 -14.20 0.48 -11.98
CA GLY A 45 -15.63 0.25 -11.70
C GLY A 45 -16.19 1.03 -10.50
N ASP A 46 -15.38 1.83 -9.83
CA ASP A 46 -15.85 2.69 -8.73
C ASP A 46 -16.84 3.74 -9.25
N LYS A 47 -18.11 3.61 -8.85
CA LYS A 47 -19.19 4.52 -9.27
C LYS A 47 -19.16 5.85 -8.50
N ASN A 48 -18.63 5.83 -7.28
CA ASN A 48 -18.55 7.00 -6.39
C ASN A 48 -17.15 7.07 -5.76
N PRO A 49 -16.12 7.45 -6.52
CA PRO A 49 -14.77 7.54 -5.99
C PRO A 49 -14.68 8.61 -4.91
N PHE A 50 -13.84 8.35 -3.92
CA PHE A 50 -13.55 9.34 -2.90
C PHE A 50 -12.83 10.55 -3.51
N PRO A 51 -13.12 11.79 -3.09
CA PRO A 51 -12.50 12.99 -3.63
C PRO A 51 -10.96 12.95 -3.52
N GLU A 52 -10.28 13.11 -4.64
CA GLU A 52 -8.81 12.98 -4.72
C GLU A 52 -8.08 14.05 -3.87
N ASP A 53 -8.66 15.24 -3.72
CA ASP A 53 -8.12 16.31 -2.89
C ASP A 53 -7.96 15.89 -1.42
N LYS A 54 -8.85 15.04 -0.93
CA LYS A 54 -8.79 14.48 0.44
C LYS A 54 -7.78 13.34 0.58
N LEU A 55 -7.35 12.75 -0.53
CA LEU A 55 -6.37 11.67 -0.55
C LEU A 55 -4.93 12.18 -0.75
N LEU A 56 -4.75 13.39 -1.27
CA LEU A 56 -3.44 14.01 -1.47
C LEU A 56 -2.51 13.96 -0.25
N PRO A 57 -2.98 14.18 0.99
CA PRO A 57 -2.13 14.06 2.18
C PRO A 57 -1.56 12.65 2.41
N PHE A 58 -2.13 11.64 1.77
CA PHE A 58 -1.73 10.23 1.88
C PHE A 58 -0.89 9.75 0.70
N GLN A 59 -0.52 10.64 -0.22
CA GLN A 59 0.39 10.31 -1.32
C GLN A 59 1.72 9.82 -0.76
N VAL A 60 2.20 8.67 -1.25
CA VAL A 60 3.56 8.22 -0.99
C VAL A 60 4.52 9.00 -1.87
N ASN A 61 5.28 9.88 -1.26
CA ASN A 61 6.27 10.73 -1.90
C ASN A 61 7.62 10.61 -1.18
N LYS A 62 8.64 11.29 -1.67
CA LYS A 62 9.97 11.25 -1.10
C LYS A 62 9.99 11.55 0.40
N LYS A 63 9.22 12.56 0.86
CA LYS A 63 9.16 12.93 2.29
C LYS A 63 8.62 11.79 3.16
N ILE A 64 7.64 11.04 2.67
CA ILE A 64 7.12 9.85 3.35
C ILE A 64 8.17 8.74 3.38
N MET A 65 8.86 8.48 2.27
CA MET A 65 9.91 7.48 2.21
C MET A 65 11.12 7.82 3.11
N GLU A 66 11.46 9.10 3.26
CA GLU A 66 12.54 9.56 4.15
C GLU A 66 12.26 9.32 5.63
N LEU A 67 11.00 9.17 6.04
CA LEU A 67 10.62 8.81 7.42
C LEU A 67 10.76 7.32 7.72
N ALA A 68 10.75 6.50 6.67
CA ALA A 68 10.93 5.07 6.79
C ALA A 68 12.40 4.70 7.05
N ASN A 69 12.68 3.44 7.33
CA ASN A 69 14.03 2.95 7.45
C ASN A 69 14.81 3.15 6.14
N LYS A 70 16.12 3.38 6.23
CA LYS A 70 17.00 3.62 5.08
C LYS A 70 16.88 2.55 3.99
N ASN A 71 16.66 1.32 4.39
CA ASN A 71 16.51 0.16 3.49
C ASN A 71 15.04 -0.23 3.28
N ALA A 72 14.09 0.65 3.58
CA ALA A 72 12.68 0.39 3.34
C ALA A 72 12.42 0.21 1.85
N ILE A 73 11.52 -0.71 1.53
CA ILE A 73 11.04 -0.93 0.17
C ILE A 73 9.69 -0.29 -0.05
N PHE A 74 9.40 0.09 -1.29
CA PHE A 74 8.10 0.57 -1.73
C PHE A 74 7.43 -0.48 -2.61
N LEU A 75 6.15 -0.75 -2.32
CA LEU A 75 5.29 -1.72 -3.02
C LEU A 75 4.03 -1.06 -3.56
N HIS A 76 3.57 -1.53 -4.71
CA HIS A 76 2.30 -1.19 -5.34
C HIS A 76 1.88 -2.29 -6.30
N CYS A 77 0.68 -2.81 -6.13
CA CYS A 77 0.17 -3.95 -6.90
C CYS A 77 -0.04 -3.68 -8.40
N LEU A 78 0.16 -2.43 -8.85
CA LEU A 78 -0.06 -1.98 -10.22
C LEU A 78 -1.49 -2.27 -10.79
N PRO A 79 -2.02 -1.42 -11.69
CA PRO A 79 -1.39 -0.21 -12.26
C PRO A 79 -1.32 0.96 -11.26
N ALA A 80 -0.26 1.78 -11.35
CA ALA A 80 -0.09 2.97 -10.51
C ALA A 80 -0.36 4.25 -11.30
N TYR A 81 -0.92 5.26 -10.63
CA TYR A 81 -1.14 6.59 -11.21
C TYR A 81 -0.13 7.58 -10.63
N ARG A 82 0.89 7.91 -11.44
CA ARG A 82 1.95 8.86 -11.06
C ARG A 82 1.37 10.20 -10.63
N ASN A 83 1.94 10.73 -9.55
CA ASN A 83 1.55 12.01 -8.93
C ASN A 83 0.13 12.01 -8.33
N LYS A 84 -0.50 10.83 -8.19
CA LYS A 84 -1.69 10.60 -7.38
C LYS A 84 -1.29 9.88 -6.09
N GLU A 85 -1.55 8.58 -5.97
CA GLU A 85 -1.22 7.80 -4.77
C GLU A 85 0.28 7.66 -4.52
N VAL A 86 1.08 7.79 -5.57
CA VAL A 86 2.55 7.75 -5.49
C VAL A 86 3.18 8.80 -6.39
N SER A 87 4.26 9.44 -5.96
CA SER A 87 5.04 10.32 -6.82
C SER A 87 5.89 9.53 -7.81
N SER A 88 6.15 10.11 -8.99
CA SER A 88 7.03 9.48 -10.00
C SER A 88 8.41 9.16 -9.44
N GLU A 89 8.96 10.04 -8.59
CA GLU A 89 10.27 9.87 -7.96
C GLU A 89 10.33 8.61 -7.07
N VAL A 90 9.26 8.30 -6.34
CA VAL A 90 9.20 7.09 -5.50
C VAL A 90 8.98 5.86 -6.37
N LEU A 91 8.04 5.92 -7.31
CA LEU A 91 7.71 4.79 -8.18
C LEU A 91 8.91 4.30 -8.99
N GLU A 92 9.75 5.23 -9.48
CA GLU A 92 10.95 4.94 -10.27
C GLU A 92 12.25 4.92 -9.42
N GLY A 93 12.11 5.13 -8.11
CA GLY A 93 13.24 5.23 -7.20
C GLY A 93 13.87 3.87 -6.87
N SER A 94 15.08 3.89 -6.32
CA SER A 94 15.86 2.68 -5.98
C SER A 94 15.23 1.82 -4.87
N GLN A 95 14.28 2.35 -4.12
CA GLN A 95 13.55 1.62 -3.08
C GLN A 95 12.27 0.95 -3.63
N SER A 96 11.89 1.25 -4.88
CA SER A 96 10.72 0.67 -5.53
C SER A 96 11.01 -0.75 -6.00
N VAL A 97 10.19 -1.71 -5.56
CA VAL A 97 10.23 -3.11 -6.00
C VAL A 97 8.88 -3.54 -6.61
N VAL A 98 8.16 -2.58 -7.20
CA VAL A 98 6.82 -2.81 -7.75
C VAL A 98 6.80 -3.81 -8.89
N PHE A 99 7.88 -3.90 -9.68
CA PHE A 99 7.98 -4.86 -10.78
C PHE A 99 8.25 -6.28 -10.26
N ASP A 100 9.09 -6.41 -9.22
CA ASP A 100 9.31 -7.70 -8.55
C ASP A 100 8.02 -8.19 -7.88
N GLU A 101 7.24 -7.28 -7.27
CA GLU A 101 5.92 -7.61 -6.73
C GLU A 101 4.97 -8.09 -7.82
N ALA A 102 4.93 -7.40 -8.97
CA ALA A 102 4.09 -7.79 -10.10
C ALA A 102 4.48 -9.16 -10.68
N GLU A 103 5.76 -9.46 -10.80
CA GLU A 103 6.28 -10.77 -11.23
C GLU A 103 5.92 -11.86 -10.22
N ASN A 104 6.04 -11.58 -8.94
CA ASN A 104 5.71 -12.54 -7.88
C ASN A 104 4.24 -12.99 -7.89
N ARG A 105 3.32 -12.23 -8.47
CA ARG A 105 1.94 -12.71 -8.70
C ARG A 105 1.90 -13.98 -9.52
N LEU A 106 2.74 -14.11 -10.55
CA LEU A 106 2.82 -15.32 -11.35
C LEU A 106 3.27 -16.51 -10.50
N HIS A 107 4.33 -16.33 -9.73
CA HIS A 107 4.91 -17.41 -8.91
C HIS A 107 3.98 -17.83 -7.78
N ALA A 108 3.37 -16.89 -7.07
CA ALA A 108 2.42 -17.16 -6.01
C ALA A 108 1.16 -17.89 -6.51
N GLN A 109 0.61 -17.45 -7.65
CA GLN A 109 -0.57 -18.09 -8.24
C GLN A 109 -0.26 -19.51 -8.75
N LYS A 110 0.90 -19.73 -9.36
CA LYS A 110 1.34 -21.07 -9.74
C LYS A 110 1.48 -22.00 -8.54
N ALA A 111 2.08 -21.52 -7.45
CA ALA A 111 2.23 -22.28 -6.22
C ALA A 111 0.86 -22.65 -5.60
N ILE A 112 -0.08 -21.70 -5.55
CA ILE A 112 -1.44 -21.94 -5.07
C ILE A 112 -2.16 -22.96 -5.94
N MET A 113 -2.10 -22.81 -7.27
CA MET A 113 -2.69 -23.80 -8.18
C MET A 113 -2.11 -25.20 -7.96
N HIS A 114 -0.77 -25.30 -7.87
CA HIS A 114 -0.11 -26.59 -7.58
C HIS A 114 -0.63 -27.19 -6.27
N PHE A 115 -0.67 -26.42 -5.19
CA PHE A 115 -1.19 -26.87 -3.89
C PHE A 115 -2.66 -27.35 -3.94
N CYS A 116 -3.49 -26.73 -4.78
CA CYS A 116 -4.90 -27.07 -4.87
C CYS A 116 -5.19 -28.34 -5.70
N ILE A 117 -4.26 -28.75 -6.58
CA ILE A 117 -4.47 -29.87 -7.52
C ILE A 117 -3.59 -31.10 -7.21
N THR A 118 -2.69 -31.00 -6.24
CA THR A 118 -1.86 -32.11 -5.73
C THR A 118 -2.29 -32.53 -4.32
#